data_0b9f5b692134527dc5081c42e8179497
#
_entry.id   0b9f5b692134527dc5081c42e8179497
#
_cell.length_a   1.000
_cell.length_b   1.000
_cell.length_c   1.000
_cell.angle_alpha   90.00
_cell.angle_beta   90.00
_cell.angle_gamma   90.00
#
_symmetry.space_group_name_H-M   'P 1'
#
loop_
_entity.id
_entity.type
_entity.pdbx_description
1 polymer ?
#
loop_
_entity_poly.entity_id
_entity_poly.type
_entity_poly.pdbx_seq_one_letter_code
_entity_poly.pdbx_strand_id
1 'polypeptide(L)'
;MALSFPNPSRSYDSRQRCVRFWAHDASMEIPFFVEADALCGIEPTATPDEPGLLKAFDLNRARICTAAGRIYARHRRGSYTLAAKDIV
;
A
#
# COMPACT_ATOMS: atom_id res chain seq x y z
N MET A 1 -3.66 -16.72 -10.11
CA MET A 1 -4.25 -15.41 -10.25
C MET A 1 -3.24 -14.34 -9.87
N ALA A 2 -3.09 -13.34 -10.69
CA ALA A 2 -2.07 -12.36 -10.47
C ALA A 2 -2.64 -10.95 -10.47
N LEU A 3 -2.31 -10.18 -9.43
CA LEU A 3 -2.51 -8.76 -9.45
C LEU A 3 -1.39 -8.13 -10.27
N SER A 4 -1.70 -7.08 -11.00
CA SER A 4 -0.71 -6.27 -11.65
C SER A 4 -0.74 -4.86 -11.09
N PHE A 5 0.39 -4.18 -11.16
CA PHE A 5 0.52 -2.81 -10.66
C PHE A 5 1.08 -1.94 -11.79
N PRO A 6 0.33 -1.77 -12.87
CA PRO A 6 0.82 -1.06 -14.05
C PRO A 6 1.00 0.43 -13.83
N ASN A 7 0.29 0.97 -12.84
CA ASN A 7 0.30 2.40 -12.57
C ASN A 7 1.12 2.69 -11.33
N PRO A 8 2.21 3.48 -11.42
CA PRO A 8 3.01 3.83 -10.25
C PRO A 8 2.36 4.89 -9.36
N SER A 9 1.18 5.35 -9.70
CA SER A 9 0.50 6.40 -8.93
C SER A 9 0.20 5.95 -7.51
N ARG A 10 0.33 6.89 -6.60
CA ARG A 10 -0.09 6.74 -5.22
C ARG A 10 -0.51 8.12 -4.74
N SER A 11 -1.34 8.16 -3.70
CA SER A 11 -1.77 9.43 -3.13
C SER A 11 -1.88 9.30 -1.62
N TYR A 12 -1.73 10.42 -0.94
CA TYR A 12 -1.84 10.47 0.50
C TYR A 12 -3.25 10.96 0.89
N ASP A 13 -3.87 10.21 1.80
CA ASP A 13 -5.17 10.59 2.37
C ASP A 13 -4.92 11.12 3.78
N SER A 14 -5.04 12.44 3.95
CA SER A 14 -4.75 13.09 5.22
C SER A 14 -5.81 12.81 6.28
N ARG A 15 -7.02 12.48 5.88
CA ARG A 15 -8.09 12.15 6.84
C ARG A 15 -7.84 10.83 7.52
N GLN A 16 -7.47 9.82 6.74
CA GLN A 16 -7.25 8.47 7.25
C GLN A 16 -5.78 8.20 7.54
N ARG A 17 -4.92 9.14 7.21
CA ARG A 17 -3.48 9.03 7.41
C ARG A 17 -2.94 7.75 6.80
N CYS A 18 -3.14 7.60 5.50
CA CYS A 18 -2.68 6.44 4.76
C CYS A 18 -2.27 6.82 3.34
N VAL A 19 -1.48 5.97 2.72
CA VAL A 19 -1.12 6.09 1.31
C VAL A 19 -1.98 5.12 0.53
N ARG A 20 -2.64 5.63 -0.49
CA ARG A 20 -3.52 4.84 -1.34
C ARG A 20 -2.82 4.52 -2.65
N PHE A 21 -2.95 3.28 -3.07
CA PHE A 21 -2.43 2.84 -4.36
C PHE A 21 -3.36 1.80 -4.95
N TRP A 22 -3.15 1.45 -6.20
CA TRP A 22 -4.09 0.61 -6.93
C TRP A 22 -3.38 -0.56 -7.60
N ALA A 23 -4.08 -1.70 -7.62
CA ALA A 23 -3.70 -2.84 -8.42
C ALA A 23 -4.81 -3.12 -9.42
N HIS A 24 -4.53 -3.97 -10.39
CA HIS A 24 -5.52 -4.43 -11.35
C HIS A 24 -5.61 -5.94 -11.33
N ASP A 25 -6.83 -6.44 -11.36
CA ASP A 25 -7.13 -7.85 -11.57
C ASP A 25 -7.98 -7.90 -12.83
N ALA A 26 -7.34 -8.26 -13.94
CA ALA A 26 -7.93 -8.11 -15.26
C ALA A 26 -8.34 -6.65 -15.49
N SER A 27 -9.62 -6.37 -15.74
CA SER A 27 -10.07 -5.00 -15.96
C SER A 27 -10.54 -4.31 -14.68
N MET A 28 -10.46 -5.01 -13.54
CA MET A 28 -10.98 -4.49 -12.28
C MET A 28 -9.87 -3.79 -11.50
N GLU A 29 -10.13 -2.57 -11.05
CA GLU A 29 -9.19 -1.80 -10.24
C GLU A 29 -9.45 -2.11 -8.76
N ILE A 30 -8.40 -2.46 -8.04
CA ILE A 30 -8.49 -2.83 -6.63
C ILE A 30 -7.71 -1.79 -5.81
N PRO A 31 -8.39 -1.00 -4.98
CA PRO A 31 -7.69 -0.02 -4.13
C PRO A 31 -7.07 -0.67 -2.90
N PHE A 32 -5.87 -0.22 -2.55
CA PHE A 32 -5.17 -0.63 -1.34
C PHE A 32 -4.77 0.60 -0.56
N PHE A 33 -4.74 0.47 0.76
CA PHE A 33 -4.34 1.54 1.67
C PHE A 33 -3.23 1.03 2.58
N VAL A 34 -2.18 1.83 2.77
CA VAL A 34 -1.12 1.52 3.73
C VAL A 34 -1.17 2.58 4.80
N GLU A 35 -1.38 2.18 6.05
CA GLU A 35 -1.47 3.12 7.16
C GLU A 35 -0.14 3.82 7.41
N ALA A 36 -0.21 5.08 7.88
CA ALA A 36 0.99 5.85 8.21
C ALA A 36 1.85 5.11 9.23
N ASP A 37 1.24 4.51 10.25
CA ASP A 37 1.96 3.76 11.26
C ASP A 37 2.68 2.55 10.65
N ALA A 38 2.07 1.91 9.66
CA ALA A 38 2.71 0.80 8.97
C ALA A 38 3.94 1.25 8.21
N LEU A 39 3.85 2.39 7.52
CA LEU A 39 5.00 2.93 6.79
C LEU A 39 6.12 3.33 7.72
N CYS A 40 5.82 3.97 8.83
CA CYS A 40 6.83 4.32 9.82
C CYS A 40 7.44 3.08 10.46
N GLY A 41 6.67 2.00 10.59
CA GLY A 41 7.16 0.75 11.15
C GLY A 41 8.14 0.03 10.23
N ILE A 42 7.92 0.07 8.92
CA ILE A 42 8.82 -0.59 7.96
C ILE A 42 9.94 0.33 7.50
N GLU A 43 9.79 1.63 7.71
CA GLU A 43 10.82 2.62 7.35
C GLU A 43 10.98 3.58 8.52
N PRO A 44 11.78 3.19 9.55
CA PRO A 44 11.89 3.99 10.77
C PRO A 44 12.42 5.41 10.58
N THR A 45 13.09 5.67 9.46
CA THR A 45 13.60 7.02 9.15
C THR A 45 12.54 7.91 8.52
N ALA A 46 11.35 7.39 8.23
CA ALA A 46 10.31 8.17 7.59
C ALA A 46 9.76 9.22 8.55
N THR A 47 9.52 10.42 8.01
CA THR A 47 8.80 11.44 8.76
C THR A 47 7.29 11.21 8.58
N PRO A 48 6.47 11.52 9.60
CA PRO A 48 5.03 11.21 9.55
C PRO A 48 4.20 12.25 8.82
N ASP A 49 4.76 12.93 7.85
CA ASP A 49 4.06 13.90 7.01
C ASP A 49 3.89 13.35 5.60
N GLU A 50 3.14 14.06 4.78
CA GLU A 50 2.84 13.58 3.44
C GLU A 50 4.10 13.25 2.63
N PRO A 51 5.08 14.16 2.48
CA PRO A 51 6.24 13.82 1.67
C PRO A 51 7.06 12.68 2.26
N GLY A 52 7.15 12.59 3.58
CA GLY A 52 7.89 11.50 4.23
C GLY A 52 7.21 10.16 4.03
N LEU A 53 5.89 10.11 4.15
CA LEU A 53 5.14 8.88 3.97
C LEU A 53 5.14 8.42 2.52
N LEU A 54 5.02 9.35 1.58
CA LEU A 54 5.10 8.99 0.16
C LEU A 54 6.48 8.47 -0.21
N LYS A 55 7.54 9.05 0.36
CA LYS A 55 8.90 8.57 0.15
C LYS A 55 9.08 7.17 0.73
N ALA A 56 8.56 6.94 1.95
CA ALA A 56 8.63 5.62 2.57
C ALA A 56 7.92 4.57 1.72
N PHE A 57 6.77 4.91 1.16
CA PHE A 57 6.04 4.03 0.25
C PHE A 57 6.91 3.71 -0.97
N ASP A 58 7.47 4.74 -1.61
CA ASP A 58 8.27 4.55 -2.82
C ASP A 58 9.48 3.66 -2.56
N LEU A 59 10.15 3.84 -1.43
CA LEU A 59 11.33 3.04 -1.07
C LEU A 59 10.98 1.57 -0.80
N ASN A 60 9.76 1.30 -0.37
CA ASN A 60 9.34 -0.04 0.01
C ASN A 60 8.26 -0.60 -0.92
N ARG A 61 8.13 -0.03 -2.10
CA ARG A 61 7.04 -0.38 -3.02
C ARG A 61 6.97 -1.86 -3.34
N ALA A 62 8.11 -2.49 -3.60
CA ALA A 62 8.14 -3.92 -3.94
C ALA A 62 7.59 -4.77 -2.80
N ARG A 63 7.99 -4.47 -1.56
CA ARG A 63 7.50 -5.19 -0.38
C ARG A 63 6.01 -4.99 -0.20
N ILE A 64 5.55 -3.76 -0.39
CA ILE A 64 4.15 -3.41 -0.21
C ILE A 64 3.30 -4.10 -1.27
N CYS A 65 3.73 -4.11 -2.52
CA CYS A 65 2.99 -4.76 -3.59
C CYS A 65 2.95 -6.28 -3.39
N THR A 66 4.04 -6.88 -2.90
CA THR A 66 4.06 -8.31 -2.58
C THR A 66 3.05 -8.63 -1.48
N ALA A 67 3.01 -7.80 -0.43
CA ALA A 67 2.05 -7.99 0.66
C ALA A 67 0.62 -7.83 0.16
N ALA A 68 0.37 -6.86 -0.69
CA ALA A 68 -0.95 -6.65 -1.27
C ALA A 68 -1.42 -7.88 -2.04
N GLY A 69 -0.54 -8.47 -2.84
CA GLY A 69 -0.85 -9.69 -3.59
C GLY A 69 -1.21 -10.85 -2.68
N ARG A 70 -0.46 -11.01 -1.57
CA ARG A 70 -0.74 -12.09 -0.61
C ARG A 70 -2.11 -11.93 0.04
N ILE A 71 -2.43 -10.71 0.45
CA ILE A 71 -3.72 -10.46 1.11
C ILE A 71 -4.86 -10.65 0.12
N TYR A 72 -4.70 -10.19 -1.10
CA TYR A 72 -5.73 -10.35 -2.12
C TYR A 72 -5.99 -11.83 -2.40
N ALA A 73 -4.94 -12.64 -2.42
CA ALA A 73 -5.08 -14.08 -2.64
C ALA A 73 -5.85 -14.78 -1.52
N ARG A 74 -5.73 -14.27 -0.28
CA ARG A 74 -6.41 -14.86 0.88
C ARG A 74 -7.84 -14.41 1.03
N HIS A 75 -8.09 -13.12 0.77
CA HIS A 75 -9.39 -12.50 1.04
C HIS A 75 -9.82 -11.67 -0.15
N ARG A 76 -10.98 -11.98 -0.71
CA ARG A 76 -11.55 -11.20 -1.82
C ARG A 76 -12.46 -10.14 -1.26
N ARG A 77 -12.04 -8.88 -1.37
CA ARG A 77 -12.79 -7.73 -0.87
C ARG A 77 -12.75 -6.60 -1.89
N GLY A 78 -13.53 -5.56 -1.66
CA GLY A 78 -13.53 -4.38 -2.51
C GLY A 78 -12.36 -3.45 -2.26
N SER A 79 -11.79 -3.48 -1.06
CA SER A 79 -10.64 -2.67 -0.71
C SER A 79 -9.86 -3.33 0.43
N TYR A 80 -8.61 -2.91 0.61
CA TYR A 80 -7.72 -3.54 1.58
C TYR A 80 -6.89 -2.48 2.29
N THR A 81 -6.72 -2.67 3.61
CA THR A 81 -5.83 -1.82 4.40
C THR A 81 -4.69 -2.68 4.93
N LEU A 82 -3.46 -2.25 4.64
CA LEU A 82 -2.26 -2.98 5.05
C LEU A 82 -1.69 -2.37 6.33
N ALA A 83 -1.42 -3.22 7.31
CA ALA A 83 -0.70 -2.83 8.52
C ALA A 83 0.75 -3.30 8.42
N ALA A 84 1.60 -2.88 9.36
CA ALA A 84 3.01 -3.26 9.33
C ALA A 84 3.18 -4.79 9.33
N LYS A 85 2.37 -5.50 10.11
CA LYS A 85 2.43 -6.97 10.19
C LYS A 85 2.14 -7.65 8.85
N ASP A 86 1.44 -6.98 7.95
CA ASP A 86 1.08 -7.55 6.66
C ASP A 86 2.23 -7.43 5.65
N ILE A 87 3.16 -6.50 5.90
CA ILE A 87 4.21 -6.15 4.94
C ILE A 87 5.52 -6.88 5.23
N VAL A 88 5.75 -7.25 6.48
CA VAL A 88 7.00 -7.95 6.86
C VAL A 88 7.07 -9.38 6.35
#